data_8ec1dbbe55f70791d6e480dbf23bc444
#
_entry.id   8ec1dbbe55f70791d6e480dbf23bc444
#
_cell.length_a   1.000
_cell.length_b   1.000
_cell.length_c   1.000
_cell.angle_alpha   90.00
_cell.angle_beta   90.00
_cell.angle_gamma   90.00
#
_symmetry.space_group_name_H-M   'P 1'
#
loop_
_entity.id
_entity.type
_entity.pdbx_description
1 polymer ?
#
loop_
_entity_poly.entity_id
_entity_poly.type
_entity_poly.pdbx_seq_one_letter_code
_entity_poly.pdbx_strand_id
1 'polypeptide(L)'
;LIFAEDRVLVGVVSRKRDLDILKAEHWYRIPQARMLKGVHTEFLAFFLSGAAAKNQPPGVYYYAEKTGIELAYRRDLLPKETNHPRAGEIYYQVQFNDLIAKDPPITNPTKRPISFIFTTWDRFEAASVIADLYSESDFFVDRVFYALQQHDIHPARLWEAERKADRAAPGVRIPCKLGEVVVSTQPSDGVYLLDRSKDDDEILREILVEIARKGGAIMMSLPGD
;
A
#
# COMPACT_ATOMS: atom_id res chain seq x y z
N LEU A 1 17.86 0.49 -2.62
CA LEU A 1 17.45 1.25 -3.80
C LEU A 1 15.94 1.44 -3.72
N ILE A 2 15.44 2.66 -3.85
CA ILE A 2 14.02 2.99 -3.79
C ILE A 2 13.52 3.19 -5.22
N PHE A 3 12.39 2.57 -5.54
CA PHE A 3 11.74 2.69 -6.84
C PHE A 3 10.44 3.52 -6.72
N ALA A 4 10.03 4.18 -7.78
CA ALA A 4 8.82 5.00 -7.81
C ALA A 4 7.54 4.18 -7.47
N GLU A 5 7.53 2.92 -7.86
CA GLU A 5 6.45 1.96 -7.64
C GLU A 5 6.49 1.24 -6.29
N ASP A 6 7.51 1.45 -5.47
CA ASP A 6 7.55 0.85 -4.14
C ASP A 6 6.29 1.22 -3.35
N ARG A 7 5.69 0.24 -2.71
CA ARG A 7 4.42 0.43 -2.00
C ARG A 7 4.66 1.06 -0.65
N VAL A 8 3.86 2.04 -0.33
CA VAL A 8 3.86 2.71 0.96
C VAL A 8 2.51 2.48 1.64
N LEU A 9 2.53 1.91 2.83
CA LEU A 9 1.36 1.77 3.69
C LEU A 9 1.39 2.86 4.75
N VAL A 10 0.42 3.77 4.72
CA VAL A 10 0.24 4.76 5.77
C VAL A 10 -0.65 4.18 6.86
N GLY A 11 -0.11 4.05 8.06
CA GLY A 11 -0.82 3.60 9.25
C GLY A 11 -1.07 4.76 10.22
N VAL A 12 -2.14 4.64 11.03
CA VAL A 12 -2.52 5.69 12.00
C VAL A 12 -1.94 5.39 13.36
N VAL A 13 -1.29 6.38 13.96
CA VAL A 13 -0.77 6.37 15.32
C VAL A 13 -1.44 7.47 16.12
N SER A 14 -2.35 7.10 17.04
CA SER A 14 -3.14 8.05 17.82
C SER A 14 -2.69 8.17 19.28
N ARG A 15 -1.99 7.17 19.81
CA ARG A 15 -1.57 7.13 21.21
C ARG A 15 -0.08 7.42 21.34
N LYS A 16 0.30 8.18 22.35
CA LYS A 16 1.71 8.47 22.64
C LYS A 16 2.54 7.20 22.80
N ARG A 17 2.03 6.22 23.55
CA ARG A 17 2.73 4.93 23.72
C ARG A 17 3.05 4.24 22.41
N ASP A 18 2.12 4.25 21.45
CA ASP A 18 2.34 3.60 20.17
C ASP A 18 3.43 4.33 19.37
N LEU A 19 3.52 5.66 19.51
CA LEU A 19 4.62 6.43 18.97
C LEU A 19 5.95 6.13 19.68
N ASP A 20 5.93 5.94 21.00
CA ASP A 20 7.11 5.59 21.78
C ASP A 20 7.64 4.20 21.34
N ILE A 21 6.76 3.22 21.11
CA ILE A 21 7.11 1.90 20.56
C ILE A 21 7.75 2.04 19.17
N LEU A 22 7.11 2.80 18.27
CA LEU A 22 7.68 3.05 16.93
C LEU A 22 9.13 3.57 17.02
N LYS A 23 9.37 4.52 17.91
CA LYS A 23 10.69 5.18 18.04
C LYS A 23 11.74 4.33 18.76
N ALA A 24 11.32 3.51 19.72
CA ALA A 24 12.23 2.75 20.56
C ALA A 24 12.44 1.31 20.11
N GLU A 25 11.39 0.71 19.54
CA GLU A 25 11.38 -0.73 19.26
C GLU A 25 11.26 -1.04 17.75
N HIS A 26 11.03 -0.03 16.90
CA HIS A 26 11.01 -0.12 15.44
C HIS A 26 10.02 -1.16 14.90
N TRP A 27 8.81 -1.21 15.46
CA TRP A 27 7.73 -2.03 14.92
C TRP A 27 6.37 -1.35 15.04
N TYR A 28 5.45 -1.77 14.16
CA TYR A 28 4.07 -1.30 14.11
C TYR A 28 3.12 -2.49 14.08
N ARG A 29 2.00 -2.40 14.80
CA ARG A 29 1.00 -3.46 14.83
C ARG A 29 -0.19 -3.17 13.95
N ILE A 30 -0.63 -4.17 13.20
CA ILE A 30 -1.82 -4.10 12.36
C ILE A 30 -2.72 -5.28 12.72
N PRO A 31 -4.00 -5.07 13.09
CA PRO A 31 -4.91 -6.19 13.31
C PRO A 31 -5.00 -7.06 12.06
N GLN A 32 -4.81 -8.37 12.19
CA GLN A 32 -4.88 -9.30 11.05
C GLN A 32 -6.22 -9.20 10.33
N ALA A 33 -7.33 -9.01 11.07
CA ALA A 33 -8.66 -8.83 10.52
C ALA A 33 -8.80 -7.61 9.58
N ARG A 34 -7.87 -6.64 9.63
CA ARG A 34 -7.82 -5.49 8.74
C ARG A 34 -7.02 -5.71 7.46
N MET A 35 -6.18 -6.75 7.45
CA MET A 35 -5.25 -7.08 6.37
C MET A 35 -5.27 -8.59 6.13
N LEU A 36 -6.43 -9.15 5.80
CA LEU A 36 -6.63 -10.61 5.66
C LEU A 36 -5.65 -11.27 4.69
N LYS A 37 -5.14 -10.52 3.73
CA LYS A 37 -4.22 -10.97 2.68
C LYS A 37 -2.75 -10.63 2.95
N GLY A 38 -2.44 -10.20 4.18
CA GLY A 38 -1.08 -9.81 4.57
C GLY A 38 -0.75 -8.34 4.34
N VAL A 39 0.44 -7.95 4.79
CA VAL A 39 0.96 -6.57 4.64
C VAL A 39 2.01 -6.54 3.55
N HIS A 40 1.55 -6.28 2.32
CA HIS A 40 2.41 -6.24 1.13
C HIS A 40 2.82 -4.80 0.85
N THR A 41 3.89 -4.35 1.49
CA THR A 41 4.45 -3.01 1.32
C THR A 41 5.96 -3.03 1.54
N GLU A 42 6.67 -2.16 0.87
CA GLU A 42 8.11 -1.95 1.06
C GLU A 42 8.37 -0.92 2.17
N PHE A 43 7.48 0.08 2.28
CA PHE A 43 7.60 1.15 3.27
C PHE A 43 6.36 1.26 4.14
N LEU A 44 6.57 1.67 5.39
CA LEU A 44 5.53 2.13 6.30
C LEU A 44 5.65 3.63 6.47
N ALA A 45 4.53 4.34 6.51
CA ALA A 45 4.47 5.74 6.89
C ALA A 45 3.46 5.94 8.01
N PHE A 46 3.70 6.91 8.88
CA PHE A 46 2.95 7.04 10.13
C PHE A 46 2.23 8.38 10.21
N PHE A 47 0.90 8.29 10.12
CA PHE A 47 0.01 9.42 10.34
C PHE A 47 -0.23 9.60 11.84
N LEU A 48 0.31 10.66 12.39
CA LEU A 48 0.13 11.00 13.80
C LEU A 48 -1.17 11.77 14.01
N SER A 49 -1.94 11.36 15.01
CA SER A 49 -3.18 12.03 15.44
C SER A 49 -3.34 11.98 16.96
N GLY A 50 -4.33 12.65 17.51
CA GLY A 50 -4.62 12.64 18.93
C GLY A 50 -3.40 12.91 19.80
N ALA A 51 -3.16 12.09 20.82
CA ALA A 51 -2.05 12.25 21.76
C ALA A 51 -0.66 12.01 21.15
N ALA A 52 -0.57 11.29 20.03
CA ALA A 52 0.70 11.09 19.32
C ALA A 52 1.13 12.35 18.55
N ALA A 53 0.18 13.13 18.03
CA ALA A 53 0.47 14.40 17.35
C ALA A 53 0.84 15.53 18.34
N LYS A 54 0.33 15.48 19.56
CA LYS A 54 0.54 16.41 20.69
C LYS A 54 0.52 17.91 20.30
N ASN A 55 1.63 18.47 19.85
CA ASN A 55 1.84 19.89 19.61
C ASN A 55 1.92 20.25 18.12
N GLN A 56 1.56 19.35 17.24
CA GLN A 56 1.61 19.54 15.80
C GLN A 56 0.30 19.10 15.14
N PRO A 57 -0.06 19.65 13.98
CA PRO A 57 -1.25 19.23 13.26
C PRO A 57 -1.23 17.74 12.95
N PRO A 58 -2.38 17.05 12.88
CA PRO A 58 -2.42 15.67 12.40
C PRO A 58 -1.84 15.55 10.99
N GLY A 59 -0.92 14.61 10.81
CA GLY A 59 -0.20 14.46 9.55
C GLY A 59 0.79 13.29 9.54
N VAL A 60 1.39 13.01 8.39
CA VAL A 60 2.46 12.03 8.26
C VAL A 60 3.80 12.72 8.48
N TYR A 61 4.49 12.31 9.53
CA TYR A 61 5.75 12.91 9.97
C TYR A 61 6.94 11.98 9.84
N TYR A 62 6.68 10.66 9.78
CA TYR A 62 7.73 9.65 9.74
C TYR A 62 7.37 8.56 8.74
N TYR A 63 8.40 7.94 8.19
CA TYR A 63 8.31 6.71 7.43
C TYR A 63 9.53 5.82 7.71
N ALA A 64 9.46 4.56 7.32
CA ALA A 64 10.56 3.62 7.43
C ALA A 64 10.44 2.49 6.41
N GLU A 65 11.55 1.89 6.04
CA GLU A 65 11.61 0.69 5.22
C GLU A 65 11.23 -0.54 6.06
N LYS A 66 10.31 -1.36 5.56
CA LYS A 66 9.92 -2.60 6.21
C LYS A 66 11.03 -3.64 6.10
N THR A 67 11.37 -4.26 7.22
CA THR A 67 12.39 -5.31 7.30
C THR A 67 11.82 -6.70 7.56
N GLY A 68 10.67 -6.79 8.21
CA GLY A 68 10.08 -8.07 8.56
C GLY A 68 8.61 -7.97 8.92
N ILE A 69 7.98 -9.13 9.08
CA ILE A 69 6.60 -9.25 9.53
C ILE A 69 6.41 -10.58 10.27
N GLU A 70 5.75 -10.52 11.41
CA GLU A 70 5.42 -11.68 12.22
C GLU A 70 3.96 -11.61 12.66
N LEU A 71 3.35 -12.77 12.91
CA LEU A 71 2.04 -12.86 13.55
C LEU A 71 2.23 -13.08 15.07
N ALA A 72 1.57 -12.26 15.87
CA ALA A 72 1.61 -12.36 17.32
C ALA A 72 0.24 -12.05 17.93
N TYR A 73 -0.03 -12.61 19.10
CA TYR A 73 -1.20 -12.18 19.86
C TYR A 73 -0.97 -10.78 20.44
N ARG A 74 -2.03 -9.98 20.50
CA ARG A 74 -1.94 -8.64 21.08
C ARG A 74 -1.36 -8.64 22.50
N ARG A 75 -1.70 -9.63 23.33
CA ARG A 75 -1.19 -9.78 24.70
C ARG A 75 0.32 -9.94 24.76
N ASP A 76 0.92 -10.57 23.74
CA ASP A 76 2.37 -10.80 23.68
C ASP A 76 3.09 -9.54 23.23
N LEU A 77 2.49 -8.77 22.31
CA LEU A 77 2.98 -7.46 21.85
C LEU A 77 2.85 -6.39 22.94
N LEU A 78 1.83 -6.50 23.79
CA LEU A 78 1.50 -5.51 24.83
C LEU A 78 1.32 -6.20 26.18
N PRO A 79 2.39 -6.69 26.81
CA PRO A 79 2.29 -7.50 28.03
C PRO A 79 1.70 -6.74 29.22
N LYS A 80 1.70 -5.42 29.20
CA LYS A 80 1.03 -4.59 30.22
C LYS A 80 -0.48 -4.46 30.04
N GLU A 81 -1.05 -5.02 28.95
CA GLU A 81 -2.48 -4.96 28.62
C GLU A 81 -3.11 -6.36 28.45
N THR A 82 -2.72 -7.33 29.25
CA THR A 82 -3.20 -8.71 29.17
C THR A 82 -4.71 -8.86 29.34
N ASN A 83 -5.33 -7.94 30.11
CA ASN A 83 -6.78 -7.93 30.35
C ASN A 83 -7.58 -7.11 29.31
N HIS A 84 -6.94 -6.65 28.24
CA HIS A 84 -7.63 -5.91 27.20
C HIS A 84 -8.62 -6.84 26.46
N PRO A 85 -9.85 -6.38 26.08
CA PRO A 85 -10.85 -7.20 25.38
C PRO A 85 -10.32 -7.88 24.11
N ARG A 86 -9.33 -7.24 23.44
CA ARG A 86 -8.68 -7.76 22.23
C ARG A 86 -7.35 -8.47 22.50
N ALA A 87 -7.05 -8.86 23.73
CA ALA A 87 -5.78 -9.49 24.09
C ALA A 87 -5.50 -10.78 23.30
N GLY A 88 -6.54 -11.53 22.97
CA GLY A 88 -6.47 -12.77 22.17
C GLY A 88 -6.53 -12.57 20.65
N GLU A 89 -6.68 -11.34 20.14
CA GLU A 89 -6.66 -11.08 18.71
C GLU A 89 -5.24 -11.18 18.14
N ILE A 90 -5.15 -11.67 16.89
CA ILE A 90 -3.90 -11.80 16.16
C ILE A 90 -3.61 -10.48 15.42
N TYR A 91 -2.36 -10.06 15.51
CA TYR A 91 -1.84 -8.87 14.84
C TYR A 91 -0.60 -9.23 14.01
N TYR A 92 -0.41 -8.50 12.94
CA TYR A 92 0.90 -8.39 12.32
C TYR A 92 1.77 -7.46 13.16
N GLN A 93 2.93 -7.93 13.58
CA GLN A 93 4.03 -7.12 14.05
C GLN A 93 4.91 -6.83 12.85
N VAL A 94 4.84 -5.62 12.32
CA VAL A 94 5.61 -5.20 11.16
C VAL A 94 6.86 -4.48 11.63
N GLN A 95 8.01 -5.07 11.39
CA GLN A 95 9.32 -4.55 11.76
C GLN A 95 9.85 -3.65 10.65
N PHE A 96 10.65 -2.65 11.03
CA PHE A 96 11.21 -1.69 10.08
C PHE A 96 12.56 -1.14 10.56
N ASN A 97 13.31 -0.53 9.66
CA ASN A 97 14.54 0.19 9.92
C ASN A 97 14.30 1.48 10.71
N ASP A 98 15.33 2.29 10.90
CA ASP A 98 15.21 3.58 11.57
C ASP A 98 14.11 4.46 10.95
N LEU A 99 13.42 5.21 11.81
CA LEU A 99 12.43 6.18 11.38
C LEU A 99 13.11 7.36 10.69
N ILE A 100 12.65 7.66 9.50
CA ILE A 100 13.07 8.81 8.71
C ILE A 100 11.98 9.88 8.79
N ALA A 101 12.38 11.13 9.02
CA ALA A 101 11.46 12.24 9.01
C ALA A 101 10.92 12.49 7.58
N LYS A 102 9.61 12.65 7.44
CA LYS A 102 9.01 13.13 6.19
C LYS A 102 9.04 14.65 6.21
N ASP A 103 9.89 15.24 5.39
CA ASP A 103 10.06 16.69 5.27
C ASP A 103 9.86 17.12 3.80
N PRO A 104 8.90 18.03 3.52
CA PRO A 104 7.86 18.50 4.44
C PRO A 104 6.88 17.41 4.86
N PRO A 105 6.21 17.51 6.04
CA PRO A 105 5.22 16.55 6.48
C PRO A 105 3.97 16.61 5.61
N ILE A 106 3.25 15.49 5.49
CA ILE A 106 1.98 15.43 4.75
C ILE A 106 0.85 15.76 5.71
N THR A 107 0.18 16.89 5.50
CA THR A 107 -0.85 17.41 6.41
C THR A 107 -2.26 16.95 6.04
N ASN A 108 -3.20 17.06 6.98
CA ASN A 108 -4.61 16.73 6.77
C ASN A 108 -5.52 17.95 7.05
N PRO A 109 -5.50 18.98 6.20
CA PRO A 109 -6.23 20.24 6.44
C PRO A 109 -7.75 20.05 6.44
N THR A 110 -8.27 19.08 5.71
CA THR A 110 -9.71 18.77 5.62
C THR A 110 -10.21 17.89 6.75
N LYS A 111 -9.33 17.49 7.69
CA LYS A 111 -9.63 16.57 8.80
C LYS A 111 -10.32 15.27 8.33
N ARG A 112 -9.97 14.78 7.15
CA ARG A 112 -10.50 13.54 6.60
C ARG A 112 -10.22 12.38 7.55
N PRO A 113 -11.21 11.53 7.86
CA PRO A 113 -10.96 10.30 8.62
C PRO A 113 -9.99 9.41 7.87
N ILE A 114 -8.98 8.88 8.57
CA ILE A 114 -7.95 8.03 8.00
C ILE A 114 -7.95 6.69 8.73
N SER A 115 -7.87 5.61 7.96
CA SER A 115 -7.60 4.27 8.48
C SER A 115 -6.23 3.83 7.97
N PHE A 116 -6.19 3.07 6.87
CA PHE A 116 -4.98 2.73 6.15
C PHE A 116 -5.03 3.36 4.76
N ILE A 117 -3.89 3.88 4.29
CA ILE A 117 -3.76 4.39 2.93
C ILE A 117 -2.67 3.58 2.23
N PHE A 118 -3.02 2.96 1.11
CA PHE A 118 -2.06 2.33 0.22
C PHE A 118 -1.73 3.32 -0.88
N THR A 119 -0.45 3.60 -1.04
CA THR A 119 0.05 4.52 -2.07
C THR A 119 1.39 4.00 -2.61
N THR A 120 2.02 4.75 -3.47
CA THR A 120 3.32 4.46 -4.05
C THR A 120 4.35 5.50 -3.63
N TRP A 121 5.63 5.15 -3.75
CA TRP A 121 6.71 6.00 -3.28
C TRP A 121 6.71 7.37 -3.95
N ASP A 122 6.56 7.43 -5.26
CA ASP A 122 6.54 8.67 -6.03
C ASP A 122 5.45 9.65 -5.53
N ARG A 123 4.26 9.13 -5.21
CA ARG A 123 3.18 9.93 -4.63
C ARG A 123 3.47 10.33 -3.21
N PHE A 124 3.94 9.39 -2.42
CA PHE A 124 4.31 9.64 -1.03
C PHE A 124 5.39 10.73 -0.94
N GLU A 125 6.39 10.66 -1.81
CA GLU A 125 7.47 11.64 -1.85
C GLU A 125 6.95 13.03 -2.24
N ALA A 126 6.10 13.13 -3.27
CA ALA A 126 5.56 14.37 -3.79
C ALA A 126 4.39 14.95 -2.97
N ALA A 127 3.76 14.17 -2.10
CA ALA A 127 2.57 14.57 -1.36
C ALA A 127 2.85 15.68 -0.35
N SER A 128 1.97 16.68 -0.30
CA SER A 128 1.94 17.75 0.70
C SER A 128 0.71 17.64 1.62
N VAL A 129 -0.37 17.09 1.09
CA VAL A 129 -1.61 16.86 1.84
C VAL A 129 -2.07 15.41 1.66
N ILE A 130 -2.87 14.91 2.61
CA ILE A 130 -3.39 13.53 2.57
C ILE A 130 -4.13 13.22 1.26
N ALA A 131 -4.80 14.20 0.68
CA ALA A 131 -5.50 14.02 -0.60
C ALA A 131 -4.55 13.63 -1.77
N ASP A 132 -3.29 14.04 -1.72
CA ASP A 132 -2.30 13.74 -2.76
C ASP A 132 -1.90 12.25 -2.77
N LEU A 133 -2.10 11.56 -1.65
CA LEU A 133 -1.84 10.12 -1.53
C LEU A 133 -2.87 9.27 -2.27
N TYR A 134 -4.02 9.86 -2.59
CA TYR A 134 -5.10 9.22 -3.32
C TYR A 134 -5.21 9.81 -4.73
N SER A 135 -5.38 8.95 -5.70
CA SER A 135 -5.98 9.33 -6.98
C SER A 135 -7.14 8.38 -7.22
N GLU A 136 -8.29 8.90 -7.61
CA GLU A 136 -9.45 8.05 -7.91
C GLU A 136 -9.14 7.04 -9.02
N SER A 137 -8.40 7.48 -10.06
CA SER A 137 -7.95 6.61 -11.13
C SER A 137 -6.95 5.57 -10.64
N ASP A 138 -6.00 6.00 -9.85
CA ASP A 138 -4.91 5.17 -9.37
C ASP A 138 -5.38 4.19 -8.29
N PHE A 139 -6.31 4.61 -7.43
CA PHE A 139 -6.95 3.71 -6.48
C PHE A 139 -7.70 2.58 -7.19
N PHE A 140 -8.32 2.88 -8.31
CA PHE A 140 -8.99 1.89 -9.14
C PHE A 140 -8.00 0.89 -9.75
N VAL A 141 -6.90 1.40 -10.32
CA VAL A 141 -5.80 0.54 -10.82
C VAL A 141 -5.17 -0.28 -9.71
N ASP A 142 -5.00 0.30 -8.52
CA ASP A 142 -4.48 -0.41 -7.36
C ASP A 142 -5.40 -1.56 -6.92
N ARG A 143 -6.72 -1.37 -6.93
CA ARG A 143 -7.66 -2.46 -6.62
C ARG A 143 -7.50 -3.62 -7.60
N VAL A 144 -7.42 -3.32 -8.91
CA VAL A 144 -7.19 -4.33 -9.94
C VAL A 144 -5.84 -5.03 -9.75
N PHE A 145 -4.79 -4.26 -9.46
CA PHE A 145 -3.46 -4.80 -9.19
C PHE A 145 -3.47 -5.80 -8.02
N TYR A 146 -4.06 -5.41 -6.90
CA TYR A 146 -4.15 -6.30 -5.74
C TYR A 146 -5.08 -7.50 -5.98
N ALA A 147 -6.18 -7.32 -6.71
CA ALA A 147 -7.05 -8.42 -7.08
C ALA A 147 -6.32 -9.47 -7.92
N LEU A 148 -5.49 -9.07 -8.87
CA LEU A 148 -4.66 -9.98 -9.66
C LEU A 148 -3.65 -10.73 -8.80
N GLN A 149 -3.00 -10.07 -7.85
CA GLN A 149 -2.08 -10.73 -6.92
C GLN A 149 -2.76 -11.82 -6.09
N GLN A 150 -4.05 -11.68 -5.78
CA GLN A 150 -4.81 -12.70 -5.08
C GLN A 150 -5.07 -13.96 -5.89
N HIS A 151 -4.93 -13.88 -7.20
CA HIS A 151 -5.01 -15.01 -8.12
C HIS A 151 -3.61 -15.52 -8.53
N ASP A 152 -2.59 -15.28 -7.69
CA ASP A 152 -1.19 -15.65 -7.94
C ASP A 152 -0.62 -15.07 -9.24
N ILE A 153 -1.22 -14.01 -9.75
CA ILE A 153 -0.73 -13.25 -10.89
C ILE A 153 0.12 -12.10 -10.36
N HIS A 154 1.35 -11.98 -10.85
CA HIS A 154 2.28 -10.93 -10.44
C HIS A 154 2.36 -9.84 -11.51
N PRO A 155 1.44 -8.86 -11.50
CA PRO A 155 1.48 -7.76 -12.44
C PRO A 155 2.60 -6.78 -12.09
N ALA A 156 3.15 -6.11 -13.09
CA ALA A 156 4.01 -4.94 -12.92
C ALA A 156 3.20 -3.68 -13.15
N ARG A 157 3.43 -2.64 -12.36
CA ARG A 157 2.84 -1.32 -12.61
C ARG A 157 3.57 -0.65 -13.76
N LEU A 158 2.81 -0.02 -14.65
CA LEU A 158 3.36 0.83 -15.70
C LEU A 158 3.44 2.26 -15.16
N TRP A 159 4.64 2.73 -15.00
CA TRP A 159 4.92 4.11 -14.67
C TRP A 159 5.41 4.80 -15.94
N GLU A 160 4.76 5.89 -16.32
CA GLU A 160 5.35 6.80 -17.28
C GLU A 160 6.43 7.63 -16.57
N ALA A 161 7.65 7.10 -16.55
CA ALA A 161 8.81 7.68 -15.86
C ALA A 161 9.25 9.04 -16.39
N GLU A 162 8.69 9.56 -17.49
CA GLU A 162 9.31 10.66 -18.24
C GLU A 162 8.49 11.93 -18.41
N ARG A 163 7.25 12.03 -17.93
CA ARG A 163 6.48 13.27 -18.08
C ARG A 163 6.07 13.88 -16.75
N LYS A 164 6.89 14.83 -16.30
CA LYS A 164 6.60 15.67 -15.13
C LYS A 164 5.38 16.62 -15.30
N ALA A 165 4.74 16.68 -16.45
CA ALA A 165 3.69 17.65 -16.73
C ALA A 165 2.28 17.08 -16.82
N ASP A 166 2.10 15.84 -17.30
CA ASP A 166 0.79 15.20 -17.39
C ASP A 166 0.87 13.87 -16.65
N ARG A 167 0.24 13.78 -15.48
CA ARG A 167 0.09 12.53 -14.74
C ARG A 167 -0.85 11.61 -15.51
N ALA A 168 -0.30 10.79 -16.41
CA ALA A 168 -1.06 9.71 -16.99
C ALA A 168 -1.52 8.76 -15.88
N ALA A 169 -2.74 8.25 -15.99
CA ALA A 169 -3.21 7.24 -15.05
C ALA A 169 -2.30 6.01 -15.12
N PRO A 170 -1.88 5.44 -13.99
CA PRO A 170 -1.04 4.26 -14.00
C PRO A 170 -1.77 3.11 -14.69
N GLY A 171 -1.01 2.34 -15.42
CA GLY A 171 -1.44 1.08 -16.00
C GLY A 171 -0.89 -0.10 -15.23
N VAL A 172 -1.36 -1.28 -15.56
CA VAL A 172 -0.85 -2.55 -15.06
C VAL A 172 -0.44 -3.40 -16.25
N ARG A 173 0.78 -3.95 -16.19
CA ARG A 173 1.32 -4.87 -17.18
C ARG A 173 1.39 -6.28 -16.59
N ILE A 174 0.89 -7.24 -17.32
CA ILE A 174 0.87 -8.65 -16.91
C ILE A 174 1.64 -9.45 -17.98
N PRO A 175 2.84 -9.91 -17.68
CA PRO A 175 3.59 -10.78 -18.60
C PRO A 175 2.82 -12.08 -18.81
N CYS A 176 2.66 -12.49 -20.07
CA CYS A 176 1.99 -13.72 -20.47
C CYS A 176 2.88 -14.53 -21.41
N LYS A 177 2.60 -15.84 -21.56
CA LYS A 177 3.38 -16.74 -22.43
C LYS A 177 3.41 -16.29 -23.90
N LEU A 178 2.35 -15.65 -24.38
CA LEU A 178 2.21 -15.15 -25.74
C LEU A 178 2.17 -13.61 -25.77
N GLY A 179 3.11 -12.96 -25.07
CA GLY A 179 3.20 -11.50 -24.99
C GLY A 179 2.77 -10.94 -23.64
N GLU A 180 2.06 -9.85 -23.62
CA GLU A 180 1.61 -9.19 -22.38
C GLU A 180 0.16 -8.71 -22.47
N VAL A 181 -0.51 -8.62 -21.32
CA VAL A 181 -1.78 -7.90 -21.15
C VAL A 181 -1.46 -6.58 -20.47
N VAL A 182 -1.83 -5.48 -21.11
CA VAL A 182 -1.70 -4.14 -20.53
C VAL A 182 -3.10 -3.61 -20.20
N VAL A 183 -3.26 -3.13 -19.02
CA VAL A 183 -4.54 -2.62 -18.49
C VAL A 183 -4.35 -1.17 -18.06
N SER A 184 -5.23 -0.26 -18.46
CA SER A 184 -5.13 1.15 -18.10
C SER A 184 -6.50 1.82 -18.05
N THR A 185 -6.58 2.94 -17.35
CA THR A 185 -7.75 3.85 -17.39
C THR A 185 -7.71 4.81 -18.58
N GLN A 186 -6.64 4.79 -19.38
CA GLN A 186 -6.51 5.59 -20.58
C GLN A 186 -6.52 4.70 -21.83
N PRO A 187 -7.27 5.08 -22.87
CA PRO A 187 -7.30 4.31 -24.11
C PRO A 187 -5.97 4.42 -24.85
N SER A 188 -5.44 3.27 -25.28
CA SER A 188 -4.27 3.16 -26.16
C SER A 188 -4.35 1.86 -26.95
N ASP A 189 -3.61 1.77 -28.05
CA ASP A 189 -3.61 0.56 -28.88
C ASP A 189 -3.06 -0.64 -28.09
N GLY A 190 -3.81 -1.73 -28.15
CA GLY A 190 -3.41 -2.98 -27.47
C GLY A 190 -3.60 -2.98 -25.95
N VAL A 191 -4.18 -1.93 -25.39
CA VAL A 191 -4.46 -1.78 -23.96
C VAL A 191 -5.91 -2.18 -23.66
N TYR A 192 -6.11 -3.02 -22.62
CA TYR A 192 -7.42 -3.25 -22.06
C TYR A 192 -7.86 -2.03 -21.25
N LEU A 193 -8.90 -1.35 -21.70
CA LEU A 193 -9.43 -0.16 -21.03
C LEU A 193 -10.25 -0.58 -19.81
N LEU A 194 -9.86 -0.09 -18.63
CA LEU A 194 -10.60 -0.27 -17.39
C LEU A 194 -11.85 0.62 -17.37
N ASP A 195 -13.00 -0.02 -17.28
CA ASP A 195 -14.30 0.67 -17.19
C ASP A 195 -14.71 0.82 -15.72
N ARG A 196 -14.76 2.07 -15.24
CA ARG A 196 -15.13 2.39 -13.86
C ARG A 196 -16.61 2.14 -13.55
N SER A 197 -17.46 1.93 -14.55
CA SER A 197 -18.88 1.61 -14.38
C SER A 197 -19.10 0.14 -13.98
N LYS A 198 -18.11 -0.72 -14.22
CA LYS A 198 -18.14 -2.14 -13.88
C LYS A 198 -17.69 -2.39 -12.45
N ASP A 199 -18.19 -3.46 -11.86
CA ASP A 199 -17.68 -3.91 -10.57
C ASP A 199 -16.29 -4.59 -10.69
N ASP A 200 -15.58 -4.65 -9.57
CA ASP A 200 -14.21 -5.16 -9.54
C ASP A 200 -14.12 -6.63 -9.96
N ASP A 201 -15.14 -7.45 -9.66
CA ASP A 201 -15.17 -8.88 -10.02
C ASP A 201 -15.42 -9.08 -11.53
N GLU A 202 -16.20 -8.20 -12.14
CA GLU A 202 -16.44 -8.23 -13.59
C GLU A 202 -15.16 -7.85 -14.34
N ILE A 203 -14.50 -6.77 -13.92
CA ILE A 203 -13.23 -6.32 -14.48
C ILE A 203 -12.18 -7.41 -14.36
N LEU A 204 -12.05 -8.01 -13.17
CA LEU A 204 -11.09 -9.08 -12.95
C LEU A 204 -11.34 -10.28 -13.86
N ARG A 205 -12.58 -10.70 -14.01
CA ARG A 205 -12.95 -11.81 -14.94
C ARG A 205 -12.56 -11.50 -16.37
N GLU A 206 -12.80 -10.30 -16.86
CA GLU A 206 -12.42 -9.89 -18.20
C GLU A 206 -10.90 -9.90 -18.39
N ILE A 207 -10.15 -9.40 -17.43
CA ILE A 207 -8.69 -9.43 -17.47
C ILE A 207 -8.17 -10.88 -17.46
N LEU A 208 -8.75 -11.76 -16.65
CA LEU A 208 -8.37 -13.17 -16.60
C LEU A 208 -8.64 -13.89 -17.94
N VAL A 209 -9.71 -13.53 -18.65
CA VAL A 209 -9.98 -14.01 -19.99
C VAL A 209 -8.89 -13.57 -20.97
N GLU A 210 -8.47 -12.31 -20.94
CA GLU A 210 -7.38 -11.81 -21.79
C GLU A 210 -6.05 -12.47 -21.47
N ILE A 211 -5.75 -12.69 -20.19
CA ILE A 211 -4.57 -13.45 -19.75
C ILE A 211 -4.60 -14.88 -20.30
N ALA A 212 -5.77 -15.54 -20.24
CA ALA A 212 -5.92 -16.90 -20.79
C ALA A 212 -5.73 -16.92 -22.31
N ARG A 213 -6.24 -15.94 -23.04
CA ARG A 213 -6.01 -15.79 -24.49
C ARG A 213 -4.55 -15.62 -24.85
N LYS A 214 -3.76 -15.02 -23.97
CA LYS A 214 -2.31 -14.87 -24.09
C LYS A 214 -1.51 -16.05 -23.52
N GLY A 215 -2.15 -17.19 -23.32
CA GLY A 215 -1.50 -18.43 -22.88
C GLY A 215 -1.21 -18.52 -21.37
N GLY A 216 -1.82 -17.65 -20.59
CA GLY A 216 -1.65 -17.56 -19.13
C GLY A 216 -0.50 -16.65 -18.71
N ALA A 217 -0.58 -16.15 -17.49
CA ALA A 217 0.46 -15.31 -16.89
C ALA A 217 1.78 -16.09 -16.70
N ILE A 218 2.91 -15.41 -16.86
CA ILE A 218 4.20 -15.97 -16.52
C ILE A 218 4.42 -15.79 -15.03
N MET A 219 4.60 -16.88 -14.31
CA MET A 219 5.12 -16.86 -12.95
C MET A 219 6.63 -16.66 -13.03
N MET A 220 7.13 -15.48 -12.66
CA MET A 220 8.56 -15.31 -12.47
C MET A 220 8.93 -15.97 -11.14
N SER A 221 9.43 -17.21 -11.23
CA SER A 221 10.21 -17.77 -10.12
C SER A 221 11.51 -16.97 -10.05
N LEU A 222 11.68 -16.17 -9.01
CA LEU A 222 13.01 -15.69 -8.68
C LEU A 222 13.87 -16.93 -8.43
N PRO A 223 15.08 -17.04 -9.01
CA PRO A 223 16.01 -18.07 -8.60
C PRO A 223 16.24 -17.87 -7.10
N GLY A 224 15.90 -18.89 -6.32
CA GLY A 224 16.24 -18.89 -4.90
C GLY A 224 17.78 -18.94 -4.81
N ASP A 225 18.34 -17.95 -4.10
CA ASP A 225 19.70 -18.02 -3.57
C ASP A 225 19.77 -19.04 -2.44
#